data_7a3d2757fce37a9e6f72573b321f43e3
#
_entry.id   7a3d2757fce37a9e6f72573b321f43e3
#
_cell.length_a   1.000
_cell.length_b   1.000
_cell.length_c   1.000
_cell.angle_alpha   90.00
_cell.angle_beta   90.00
_cell.angle_gamma   90.00
#
_symmetry.space_group_name_H-M   'P 1'
#
loop_
_entity.id
_entity.type
_entity.pdbx_description
1 polymer ?
#
loop_
_entity_poly.entity_id
_entity_poly.type
_entity_poly.pdbx_seq_one_letter_code
_entity_poly.pdbx_strand_id
1 'polypeptide(L)'
;VASDELKKDGVNIGDKLKLSGTDVQLKVVGFTKNATYNVAPVLYIDHATFRMIQYGELTENNQSTINAFVIRTDKKLSTVTEDKTLQVVAMEDFIKKLPGYSEQNMTLSIMIYFLLAISSFIVAIFLYVLTVQKTEVFGILKAQGISNGYLARTVVAQTFILTIIGLLIGFGLTLLSKQFLPESVPLTFDYSLMAIYAVIFLVIALLGSLFSVWTVSKIDPLKAIGG
;
A
#
# COMPACT_ATOMS: atom_id res chain seq x y z
N VAL A 1 -8.39 -28.87 -10.05
CA VAL A 1 -7.52 -28.02 -10.86
C VAL A 1 -6.50 -27.38 -9.93
N ALA A 2 -5.25 -27.34 -10.30
CA ALA A 2 -4.14 -26.85 -9.48
C ALA A 2 -3.60 -25.52 -10.00
N SER A 3 -2.95 -24.76 -9.12
CA SER A 3 -2.14 -23.61 -9.55
C SER A 3 -0.99 -24.05 -10.44
N ASP A 4 -0.69 -23.28 -11.48
CA ASP A 4 0.43 -23.55 -12.39
C ASP A 4 1.82 -23.42 -11.70
N GLU A 5 1.88 -22.81 -10.52
CA GLU A 5 3.11 -22.78 -9.71
C GLU A 5 3.58 -24.18 -9.30
N LEU A 6 2.66 -25.11 -9.06
CA LEU A 6 3.00 -26.50 -8.72
C LEU A 6 3.74 -27.24 -9.86
N LYS A 7 3.71 -26.73 -11.09
CA LYS A 7 4.55 -27.25 -12.17
C LYS A 7 6.05 -27.05 -11.89
N LYS A 8 6.41 -25.97 -11.18
CA LYS A 8 7.79 -25.69 -10.79
C LYS A 8 8.31 -26.75 -9.82
N ASP A 9 7.40 -27.35 -9.04
CA ASP A 9 7.68 -28.45 -8.11
C ASP A 9 7.59 -29.83 -8.77
N GLY A 10 7.45 -29.88 -10.11
CA GLY A 10 7.44 -31.12 -10.89
C GLY A 10 6.08 -31.81 -10.99
N VAL A 11 4.99 -31.17 -10.53
CA VAL A 11 3.64 -31.75 -10.60
C VAL A 11 3.10 -31.69 -12.03
N ASN A 12 2.57 -32.83 -12.52
CA ASN A 12 1.99 -32.98 -13.85
C ASN A 12 0.50 -33.32 -13.81
N ILE A 13 -0.16 -33.14 -14.96
CA ILE A 13 -1.56 -33.60 -15.11
C ILE A 13 -1.60 -35.12 -14.97
N GLY A 14 -2.48 -35.62 -14.13
CA GLY A 14 -2.64 -37.04 -13.81
C GLY A 14 -2.02 -37.43 -12.48
N ASP A 15 -1.11 -36.64 -11.93
CA ASP A 15 -0.48 -36.93 -10.65
C ASP A 15 -1.48 -36.88 -9.51
N LYS A 16 -1.18 -37.64 -8.47
CA LYS A 16 -1.99 -37.72 -7.23
C LYS A 16 -1.29 -36.95 -6.13
N LEU A 17 -1.97 -35.91 -5.62
CA LEU A 17 -1.53 -35.11 -4.49
C LEU A 17 -2.20 -35.62 -3.21
N LYS A 18 -1.42 -35.84 -2.17
CA LYS A 18 -1.92 -36.12 -0.82
C LYS A 18 -1.78 -34.85 0.02
N LEU A 19 -2.88 -34.40 0.60
CA LEU A 19 -2.88 -33.26 1.52
C LEU A 19 -2.49 -33.75 2.93
N SER A 20 -1.71 -32.93 3.63
CA SER A 20 -1.36 -33.19 5.02
C SER A 20 -2.64 -33.19 5.89
N GLY A 21 -2.79 -34.20 6.73
CA GLY A 21 -3.94 -34.30 7.64
C GLY A 21 -5.18 -35.01 7.06
N THR A 22 -5.11 -35.55 5.84
CA THR A 22 -6.21 -36.34 5.25
C THR A 22 -5.66 -37.52 4.42
N ASP A 23 -6.46 -38.57 4.30
CA ASP A 23 -6.15 -39.70 3.42
C ASP A 23 -6.71 -39.55 1.99
N VAL A 24 -7.41 -38.46 1.74
CA VAL A 24 -7.96 -38.14 0.42
C VAL A 24 -6.85 -37.85 -0.57
N GLN A 25 -6.83 -38.54 -1.71
CA GLN A 25 -5.93 -38.32 -2.81
C GLN A 25 -6.61 -37.47 -3.89
N LEU A 26 -6.00 -36.35 -4.24
CA LEU A 26 -6.48 -35.43 -5.28
C LEU A 26 -5.75 -35.68 -6.59
N LYS A 27 -6.47 -36.07 -7.66
CA LYS A 27 -5.89 -36.20 -8.99
C LYS A 27 -5.86 -34.84 -9.68
N VAL A 28 -4.70 -34.41 -10.17
CA VAL A 28 -4.55 -33.18 -10.95
C VAL A 28 -5.16 -33.38 -12.34
N VAL A 29 -6.21 -32.64 -12.66
CA VAL A 29 -6.91 -32.71 -13.96
C VAL A 29 -6.54 -31.55 -14.87
N GLY A 30 -5.92 -30.49 -14.35
CA GLY A 30 -5.50 -29.33 -15.11
C GLY A 30 -4.86 -28.28 -14.23
N PHE A 31 -4.33 -27.23 -14.87
CA PHE A 31 -3.72 -26.11 -14.20
C PHE A 31 -4.45 -24.80 -14.53
N THR A 32 -4.42 -23.86 -13.59
CA THR A 32 -4.93 -22.51 -13.76
C THR A 32 -3.83 -21.49 -13.41
N LYS A 33 -3.82 -20.36 -14.10
CA LYS A 33 -2.83 -19.30 -13.90
C LYS A 33 -3.25 -18.37 -12.76
N ASN A 34 -2.24 -17.81 -12.08
CA ASN A 34 -2.43 -16.82 -11.02
C ASN A 34 -3.37 -17.29 -9.89
N ALA A 35 -3.36 -18.57 -9.58
CA ALA A 35 -4.17 -19.17 -8.50
C ALA A 35 -3.34 -19.33 -7.23
N THR A 36 -3.09 -18.21 -6.56
CA THR A 36 -2.37 -18.18 -5.28
C THR A 36 -3.21 -17.55 -4.18
N TYR A 37 -3.05 -18.03 -2.96
CA TYR A 37 -3.53 -17.36 -1.76
C TYR A 37 -2.31 -16.91 -0.96
N ASN A 38 -2.08 -15.59 -0.92
CA ASN A 38 -0.78 -15.03 -0.59
C ASN A 38 0.28 -15.60 -1.55
N VAL A 39 1.26 -16.34 -1.03
CA VAL A 39 2.32 -17.02 -1.80
C VAL A 39 2.08 -18.52 -1.97
N ALA A 40 1.01 -19.06 -1.37
CA ALA A 40 0.70 -20.47 -1.43
C ALA A 40 -0.13 -20.82 -2.68
N PRO A 41 0.22 -21.90 -3.41
CA PRO A 41 -0.55 -22.34 -4.56
C PRO A 41 -1.92 -22.88 -4.13
N VAL A 42 -2.97 -22.55 -4.88
CA VAL A 42 -4.35 -22.94 -4.60
C VAL A 42 -4.73 -24.20 -5.40
N LEU A 43 -5.47 -25.08 -4.74
CA LEU A 43 -6.11 -26.23 -5.36
C LEU A 43 -7.62 -25.99 -5.42
N TYR A 44 -8.20 -25.99 -6.62
CA TYR A 44 -9.64 -25.98 -6.81
C TYR A 44 -10.17 -27.39 -6.89
N ILE A 45 -11.07 -27.74 -6.00
CA ILE A 45 -11.71 -29.05 -5.90
C ILE A 45 -13.22 -28.88 -5.91
N ASP A 46 -13.96 -29.93 -6.18
CA ASP A 46 -15.41 -29.92 -6.10
C ASP A 46 -15.89 -29.91 -4.64
N HIS A 47 -17.16 -29.51 -4.44
CA HIS A 47 -17.74 -29.37 -3.11
C HIS A 47 -17.85 -30.71 -2.35
N ALA A 48 -18.03 -31.83 -3.06
CA ALA A 48 -18.11 -33.16 -2.41
C ALA A 48 -16.75 -33.56 -1.85
N THR A 49 -15.70 -33.39 -2.67
CA THR A 49 -14.31 -33.64 -2.25
C THR A 49 -13.90 -32.71 -1.10
N PHE A 50 -14.29 -31.42 -1.15
CA PHE A 50 -14.00 -30.47 -0.06
C PHE A 50 -14.65 -30.92 1.25
N ARG A 51 -15.92 -31.31 1.21
CA ARG A 51 -16.63 -31.81 2.42
C ARG A 51 -16.00 -33.09 2.97
N MET A 52 -15.58 -34.01 2.09
CA MET A 52 -14.90 -35.24 2.51
C MET A 52 -13.57 -34.94 3.23
N ILE A 53 -12.84 -33.94 2.76
CA ILE A 53 -11.59 -33.46 3.40
C ILE A 53 -11.90 -32.82 4.76
N GLN A 54 -12.91 -31.95 4.80
CA GLN A 54 -13.25 -31.15 5.98
C GLN A 54 -13.92 -31.96 7.11
N TYR A 55 -14.80 -32.86 6.76
CA TYR A 55 -15.68 -33.59 7.72
C TYR A 55 -15.45 -35.07 7.75
N GLY A 56 -14.61 -35.65 6.90
CA GLY A 56 -14.42 -37.09 6.77
C GLY A 56 -15.59 -37.74 6.05
N GLU A 57 -16.27 -38.72 6.72
CA GLU A 57 -17.42 -39.37 6.11
C GLU A 57 -18.60 -38.43 5.91
N LEU A 58 -19.22 -38.51 4.72
CA LEU A 58 -20.38 -37.70 4.38
C LEU A 58 -21.64 -38.28 5.04
N THR A 59 -22.20 -37.57 5.99
CA THR A 59 -23.47 -37.87 6.65
C THR A 59 -24.58 -37.00 6.04
N GLU A 60 -25.86 -37.38 6.25
CA GLU A 60 -27.00 -36.57 5.77
C GLU A 60 -26.93 -35.12 6.22
N ASN A 61 -26.43 -34.85 7.41
CA ASN A 61 -26.31 -33.50 7.99
C ASN A 61 -25.23 -32.63 7.33
N ASN A 62 -24.19 -33.22 6.72
CA ASN A 62 -23.10 -32.45 6.11
C ASN A 62 -23.06 -32.49 4.57
N GLN A 63 -23.91 -33.30 3.93
CA GLN A 63 -23.97 -33.42 2.47
C GLN A 63 -24.42 -32.13 1.77
N SER A 64 -25.22 -31.29 2.42
CA SER A 64 -25.77 -30.06 1.87
C SER A 64 -25.09 -28.79 2.40
N THR A 65 -24.07 -28.92 3.25
CA THR A 65 -23.45 -27.75 3.87
C THR A 65 -22.64 -26.95 2.86
N ILE A 66 -22.95 -25.67 2.76
CA ILE A 66 -22.22 -24.67 1.97
C ILE A 66 -21.79 -23.56 2.92
N ASN A 67 -20.51 -23.20 2.92
CA ASN A 67 -19.97 -22.24 3.86
C ASN A 67 -20.34 -20.80 3.48
N ALA A 68 -20.35 -20.48 2.19
CA ALA A 68 -20.71 -19.14 1.71
C ALA A 68 -21.08 -19.15 0.22
N PHE A 69 -21.91 -18.20 -0.16
CA PHE A 69 -22.19 -17.84 -1.55
C PHE A 69 -21.57 -16.50 -1.88
N VAL A 70 -20.89 -16.40 -3.01
CA VAL A 70 -20.38 -15.12 -3.53
C VAL A 70 -21.33 -14.65 -4.63
N ILE A 71 -21.98 -13.49 -4.40
CA ILE A 71 -22.94 -12.92 -5.32
C ILE A 71 -22.35 -11.61 -5.87
N ARG A 72 -22.35 -11.47 -7.20
CA ARG A 72 -22.05 -10.19 -7.87
C ARG A 72 -23.35 -9.52 -8.25
N THR A 73 -23.60 -8.34 -7.72
CA THR A 73 -24.83 -7.60 -7.97
C THR A 73 -24.58 -6.11 -7.85
N ASP A 74 -25.28 -5.33 -8.67
CA ASP A 74 -25.32 -3.87 -8.59
C ASP A 74 -26.45 -3.37 -7.65
N LYS A 75 -27.23 -4.29 -7.08
CA LYS A 75 -28.32 -3.96 -6.13
C LYS A 75 -27.77 -3.70 -4.74
N LYS A 76 -28.52 -2.92 -3.94
CA LYS A 76 -28.17 -2.71 -2.54
C LYS A 76 -28.20 -4.03 -1.77
N LEU A 77 -27.27 -4.24 -0.84
CA LEU A 77 -27.16 -5.47 -0.05
C LEU A 77 -28.47 -5.83 0.67
N SER A 78 -29.21 -4.85 1.17
CA SER A 78 -30.49 -5.04 1.85
C SER A 78 -31.59 -5.66 0.98
N THR A 79 -31.41 -5.67 -0.34
CA THR A 79 -32.40 -6.25 -1.29
C THR A 79 -31.99 -7.62 -1.82
N VAL A 80 -30.84 -8.15 -1.38
CA VAL A 80 -30.31 -9.44 -1.88
C VAL A 80 -31.01 -10.63 -1.23
N THR A 81 -31.40 -10.52 0.05
CA THR A 81 -32.17 -11.56 0.74
C THR A 81 -33.03 -10.97 1.85
N GLU A 82 -34.22 -11.54 2.04
CA GLU A 82 -35.11 -11.30 3.18
C GLU A 82 -34.94 -12.36 4.28
N ASP A 83 -34.16 -13.42 4.02
CA ASP A 83 -33.94 -14.48 4.96
C ASP A 83 -32.99 -14.04 6.08
N LYS A 84 -33.54 -14.00 7.31
CA LYS A 84 -32.82 -13.59 8.52
C LYS A 84 -31.76 -14.61 8.99
N THR A 85 -31.78 -15.83 8.46
CA THR A 85 -30.78 -16.86 8.78
C THR A 85 -29.48 -16.66 8.00
N LEU A 86 -29.51 -15.88 6.91
CA LEU A 86 -28.35 -15.59 6.07
C LEU A 86 -27.76 -14.23 6.42
N GLN A 87 -26.47 -14.21 6.68
CA GLN A 87 -25.73 -12.97 6.84
C GLN A 87 -25.18 -12.50 5.50
N VAL A 88 -25.71 -11.39 4.97
CA VAL A 88 -25.18 -10.73 3.78
C VAL A 88 -24.12 -9.71 4.21
N VAL A 89 -22.91 -9.86 3.72
CA VAL A 89 -21.77 -9.01 4.06
C VAL A 89 -21.12 -8.49 2.78
N ALA A 90 -20.80 -7.21 2.74
CA ALA A 90 -20.00 -6.65 1.65
C ALA A 90 -18.61 -7.29 1.64
N MET A 91 -18.00 -7.45 0.47
CA MET A 91 -16.66 -8.04 0.33
C MET A 91 -15.62 -7.30 1.17
N GLU A 92 -15.68 -5.98 1.19
CA GLU A 92 -14.75 -5.15 1.99
C GLU A 92 -14.87 -5.41 3.49
N ASP A 93 -16.10 -5.54 4.00
CA ASP A 93 -16.35 -5.82 5.42
C ASP A 93 -16.01 -7.27 5.78
N PHE A 94 -16.17 -8.19 4.84
CA PHE A 94 -15.74 -9.57 5.02
C PHE A 94 -14.21 -9.64 5.14
N ILE A 95 -13.47 -8.98 4.24
CA ILE A 95 -12.01 -8.94 4.26
C ILE A 95 -11.50 -8.37 5.58
N LYS A 96 -12.12 -7.29 6.10
CA LYS A 96 -11.74 -6.70 7.39
C LYS A 96 -11.94 -7.64 8.58
N LYS A 97 -12.85 -8.62 8.46
CA LYS A 97 -13.12 -9.62 9.51
C LYS A 97 -12.21 -10.85 9.42
N LEU A 98 -11.39 -10.97 8.37
CA LEU A 98 -10.42 -12.06 8.28
C LEU A 98 -9.41 -11.96 9.42
N PRO A 99 -9.14 -13.07 10.13
CA PRO A 99 -8.17 -13.08 11.23
C PRO A 99 -6.81 -12.58 10.79
N GLY A 100 -6.24 -11.63 11.52
CA GLY A 100 -4.94 -11.06 11.24
C GLY A 100 -4.91 -9.96 10.17
N TYR A 101 -5.95 -9.81 9.35
CA TYR A 101 -5.96 -8.78 8.29
C TYR A 101 -5.97 -7.36 8.85
N SER A 102 -6.84 -7.10 9.83
CA SER A 102 -6.98 -5.79 10.46
C SER A 102 -5.70 -5.38 11.17
N GLU A 103 -5.11 -6.29 11.93
CA GLU A 103 -3.88 -6.09 12.70
C GLU A 103 -2.69 -5.84 11.77
N GLN A 104 -2.54 -6.63 10.71
CA GLN A 104 -1.50 -6.46 9.71
C GLN A 104 -1.64 -5.13 8.98
N ASN A 105 -2.85 -4.79 8.54
CA ASN A 105 -3.11 -3.54 7.82
C ASN A 105 -2.86 -2.32 8.70
N MET A 106 -3.26 -2.38 9.98
CA MET A 106 -2.97 -1.35 10.96
C MET A 106 -1.47 -1.17 11.18
N THR A 107 -0.72 -2.26 11.32
CA THR A 107 0.74 -2.21 11.51
C THR A 107 1.43 -1.58 10.30
N LEU A 108 1.06 -1.99 9.08
CA LEU A 108 1.63 -1.43 7.85
C LEU A 108 1.27 0.06 7.69
N SER A 109 0.03 0.44 8.03
CA SER A 109 -0.40 1.84 7.98
C SER A 109 0.37 2.71 8.95
N ILE A 110 0.56 2.25 10.18
CA ILE A 110 1.38 2.95 11.18
C ILE A 110 2.81 3.12 10.68
N MET A 111 3.40 2.08 10.10
CA MET A 111 4.75 2.15 9.53
C MET A 111 4.85 3.21 8.41
N ILE A 112 3.84 3.28 7.53
CA ILE A 112 3.78 4.30 6.46
C ILE A 112 3.72 5.71 7.07
N TYR A 113 2.88 5.93 8.11
CA TYR A 113 2.79 7.23 8.76
C TYR A 113 4.09 7.64 9.45
N PHE A 114 4.79 6.71 10.10
CA PHE A 114 6.11 6.97 10.66
C PHE A 114 7.15 7.32 9.57
N LEU A 115 7.15 6.59 8.45
CA LEU A 115 8.05 6.90 7.34
C LEU A 115 7.76 8.28 6.74
N LEU A 116 6.49 8.66 6.60
CA LEU A 116 6.10 10.00 6.15
C LEU A 116 6.57 11.08 7.13
N ALA A 117 6.40 10.85 8.44
CA ALA A 117 6.86 11.77 9.47
C ALA A 117 8.37 11.95 9.43
N ILE A 118 9.14 10.83 9.45
CA ILE A 118 10.61 10.86 9.41
C ILE A 118 11.11 11.57 8.14
N SER A 119 10.56 11.22 6.98
CA SER A 119 10.94 11.85 5.71
C SER A 119 10.67 13.35 5.71
N SER A 120 9.55 13.76 6.30
CA SER A 120 9.17 15.18 6.43
C SER A 120 10.14 15.94 7.34
N PHE A 121 10.55 15.34 8.46
CA PHE A 121 11.58 15.92 9.33
C PHE A 121 12.92 16.08 8.62
N ILE A 122 13.35 15.06 7.87
CA ILE A 122 14.60 15.13 7.08
C ILE A 122 14.54 16.27 6.08
N VAL A 123 13.43 16.41 5.33
CA VAL A 123 13.25 17.51 4.37
C VAL A 123 13.27 18.86 5.08
N ALA A 124 12.56 19.00 6.21
CA ALA A 124 12.52 20.25 6.97
C ALA A 124 13.93 20.66 7.48
N ILE A 125 14.69 19.71 8.04
CA ILE A 125 16.07 19.96 8.51
C ILE A 125 16.97 20.35 7.34
N PHE A 126 16.89 19.63 6.22
CA PHE A 126 17.69 19.91 5.04
C PHE A 126 17.41 21.33 4.49
N LEU A 127 16.15 21.71 4.38
CA LEU A 127 15.75 23.04 3.94
C LEU A 127 16.20 24.12 4.92
N TYR A 128 16.12 23.86 6.22
CA TYR A 128 16.63 24.77 7.25
C TYR A 128 18.13 25.00 7.07
N VAL A 129 18.92 23.94 6.94
CA VAL A 129 20.36 24.02 6.72
C VAL A 129 20.70 24.80 5.44
N LEU A 130 20.03 24.50 4.32
CA LEU A 130 20.19 25.27 3.07
C LEU A 130 19.87 26.76 3.24
N THR A 131 18.86 27.07 4.03
CA THR A 131 18.44 28.45 4.31
C THR A 131 19.48 29.16 5.15
N VAL A 132 20.02 28.50 6.18
CA VAL A 132 21.09 29.05 7.04
C VAL A 132 22.36 29.31 6.24
N GLN A 133 22.75 28.41 5.35
CA GLN A 133 23.90 28.59 4.46
C GLN A 133 23.78 29.81 3.53
N LYS A 134 22.55 30.21 3.20
CA LYS A 134 22.24 31.38 2.33
C LYS A 134 21.97 32.65 3.13
N THR A 135 22.19 32.68 4.44
CA THR A 135 21.87 33.81 5.31
C THR A 135 22.56 35.08 4.87
N GLU A 136 23.84 35.02 4.50
CA GLU A 136 24.63 36.17 3.99
C GLU A 136 24.00 36.72 2.70
N VAL A 137 23.68 35.87 1.74
CA VAL A 137 23.03 36.27 0.47
C VAL A 137 21.68 36.91 0.72
N PHE A 138 20.89 36.36 1.63
CA PHE A 138 19.59 36.92 2.01
C PHE A 138 19.75 38.27 2.73
N GLY A 139 20.79 38.44 3.54
CA GLY A 139 21.13 39.69 4.18
C GLY A 139 21.43 40.79 3.16
N ILE A 140 22.27 40.50 2.16
CA ILE A 140 22.61 41.41 1.06
C ILE A 140 21.35 41.79 0.27
N LEU A 141 20.51 40.84 -0.09
CA LEU A 141 19.26 41.07 -0.81
C LEU A 141 18.30 41.98 -0.04
N LYS A 142 18.21 41.79 1.29
CA LYS A 142 17.42 42.67 2.18
C LYS A 142 18.00 44.10 2.22
N ALA A 143 19.32 44.26 2.27
CA ALA A 143 19.96 45.57 2.23
C ALA A 143 19.70 46.29 0.91
N GLN A 144 19.51 45.56 -0.19
CA GLN A 144 19.08 46.07 -1.49
C GLN A 144 17.59 46.40 -1.55
N GLY A 145 16.83 46.21 -0.47
CA GLY A 145 15.40 46.53 -0.40
C GLY A 145 14.45 45.38 -0.80
N ILE A 146 14.94 44.17 -0.99
CA ILE A 146 14.09 43.02 -1.30
C ILE A 146 13.26 42.64 -0.06
N SER A 147 11.96 42.56 -0.26
CA SER A 147 11.01 42.27 0.84
C SER A 147 11.14 40.85 1.40
N ASN A 148 10.88 40.69 2.69
CA ASN A 148 10.81 39.37 3.36
C ASN A 148 9.82 38.43 2.67
N GLY A 149 8.70 38.94 2.16
CA GLY A 149 7.72 38.15 1.43
C GLY A 149 8.25 37.55 0.13
N TYR A 150 9.08 38.27 -0.59
CA TYR A 150 9.73 37.73 -1.80
C TYR A 150 10.70 36.60 -1.46
N LEU A 151 11.56 36.82 -0.45
CA LEU A 151 12.50 35.79 0.01
C LEU A 151 11.77 34.55 0.52
N ALA A 152 10.72 34.75 1.29
CA ALA A 152 9.85 33.66 1.76
C ALA A 152 9.28 32.84 0.59
N ARG A 153 8.72 33.52 -0.42
CA ARG A 153 8.18 32.86 -1.63
C ARG A 153 9.24 32.07 -2.39
N THR A 154 10.48 32.57 -2.43
CA THR A 154 11.60 31.86 -3.05
C THR A 154 11.91 30.56 -2.33
N VAL A 155 11.94 30.55 -0.98
CA VAL A 155 12.17 29.34 -0.18
C VAL A 155 11.03 28.33 -0.39
N VAL A 156 9.78 28.78 -0.36
CA VAL A 156 8.62 27.91 -0.59
C VAL A 156 8.63 27.33 -2.01
N ALA A 157 8.94 28.15 -3.03
CA ALA A 157 9.05 27.69 -4.42
C ALA A 157 10.17 26.66 -4.60
N GLN A 158 11.33 26.90 -3.97
CA GLN A 158 12.44 25.93 -3.96
C GLN A 158 12.01 24.61 -3.34
N THR A 159 11.32 24.63 -2.19
CA THR A 159 10.78 23.44 -1.54
C THR A 159 9.82 22.69 -2.45
N PHE A 160 8.88 23.42 -3.06
CA PHE A 160 7.90 22.83 -3.97
C PHE A 160 8.57 22.10 -5.13
N ILE A 161 9.52 22.75 -5.81
CA ILE A 161 10.23 22.18 -6.96
C ILE A 161 11.03 20.94 -6.55
N LEU A 162 11.80 21.01 -5.45
CA LEU A 162 12.60 19.88 -4.96
C LEU A 162 11.72 18.70 -4.56
N THR A 163 10.60 18.97 -3.88
CA THR A 163 9.67 17.91 -3.47
C THR A 163 9.02 17.25 -4.67
N ILE A 164 8.58 18.01 -5.67
CA ILE A 164 8.00 17.46 -6.91
C ILE A 164 9.02 16.58 -7.65
N ILE A 165 10.25 17.06 -7.82
CA ILE A 165 11.30 16.27 -8.48
C ILE A 165 11.57 14.98 -7.70
N GLY A 166 11.70 15.07 -6.38
CA GLY A 166 11.88 13.89 -5.51
C GLY A 166 10.74 12.89 -5.61
N LEU A 167 9.48 13.37 -5.61
CA LEU A 167 8.29 12.53 -5.78
C LEU A 167 8.26 11.85 -7.16
N LEU A 168 8.61 12.57 -8.23
CA LEU A 168 8.65 12.00 -9.58
C LEU A 168 9.72 10.90 -9.69
N ILE A 169 10.91 11.12 -9.13
CA ILE A 169 11.97 10.12 -9.09
C ILE A 169 11.52 8.92 -8.26
N GLY A 170 10.99 9.14 -7.06
CA GLY A 170 10.50 8.07 -6.19
C GLY A 170 9.38 7.25 -6.84
N PHE A 171 8.43 7.90 -7.50
CA PHE A 171 7.37 7.25 -8.25
C PHE A 171 7.92 6.42 -9.42
N GLY A 172 8.87 6.98 -10.17
CA GLY A 172 9.56 6.30 -11.25
C GLY A 172 10.30 5.04 -10.76
N LEU A 173 11.04 5.13 -9.65
CA LEU A 173 11.72 3.98 -9.04
C LEU A 173 10.73 2.92 -8.55
N THR A 174 9.59 3.33 -7.99
CA THR A 174 8.53 2.40 -7.57
C THR A 174 7.97 1.63 -8.75
N LEU A 175 7.72 2.29 -9.88
CA LEU A 175 7.26 1.61 -11.10
C LEU A 175 8.33 0.69 -11.70
N LEU A 176 9.58 1.09 -11.66
CA LEU A 176 10.70 0.26 -12.12
C LEU A 176 10.87 -0.99 -11.25
N SER A 177 10.66 -0.88 -9.93
CA SER A 177 10.78 -2.03 -9.02
C SER A 177 9.84 -3.17 -9.38
N LYS A 178 8.69 -2.88 -10.01
CA LYS A 178 7.75 -3.89 -10.52
C LYS A 178 8.40 -4.87 -11.51
N GLN A 179 9.37 -4.42 -12.29
CA GLN A 179 10.03 -5.26 -13.32
C GLN A 179 11.03 -6.24 -12.70
N PHE A 180 11.51 -5.96 -11.50
CA PHE A 180 12.50 -6.79 -10.79
C PHE A 180 11.87 -7.77 -9.81
N LEU A 181 10.58 -7.62 -9.52
CA LEU A 181 9.90 -8.54 -8.61
C LEU A 181 9.39 -9.78 -9.36
N PRO A 182 9.52 -10.98 -8.76
CA PRO A 182 8.96 -12.20 -9.30
C PRO A 182 7.44 -12.11 -9.43
N GLU A 183 6.87 -12.75 -10.46
CA GLU A 183 5.41 -12.82 -10.67
C GLU A 183 4.65 -13.48 -9.51
N SER A 184 5.35 -14.23 -8.67
CA SER A 184 4.79 -14.85 -7.45
C SER A 184 4.44 -13.86 -6.35
N VAL A 185 4.94 -12.62 -6.41
CA VAL A 185 4.61 -11.59 -5.43
C VAL A 185 3.36 -10.83 -5.90
N PRO A 186 2.21 -10.96 -5.24
CA PRO A 186 0.97 -10.31 -5.63
C PRO A 186 1.02 -8.81 -5.29
N LEU A 187 1.69 -8.02 -6.12
CA LEU A 187 1.73 -6.57 -5.98
C LEU A 187 0.60 -5.92 -6.77
N THR A 188 -0.29 -5.27 -6.07
CA THR A 188 -1.28 -4.36 -6.64
C THR A 188 -0.85 -2.92 -6.38
N PHE A 189 -0.70 -2.13 -7.46
CA PHE A 189 -0.40 -0.72 -7.35
C PHE A 189 -1.70 0.07 -7.33
N ASP A 190 -2.06 0.60 -6.16
CA ASP A 190 -3.15 1.56 -6.06
C ASP A 190 -2.61 2.97 -6.32
N TYR A 191 -2.72 3.40 -7.58
CA TYR A 191 -2.26 4.72 -8.01
C TYR A 191 -2.99 5.86 -7.27
N SER A 192 -4.24 5.64 -6.85
CA SER A 192 -5.00 6.63 -6.09
C SER A 192 -4.42 6.84 -4.70
N LEU A 193 -4.12 5.75 -3.99
CA LEU A 193 -3.45 5.83 -2.69
C LEU A 193 -2.05 6.44 -2.80
N MET A 194 -1.28 6.06 -3.81
CA MET A 194 0.05 6.65 -4.05
C MET A 194 -0.04 8.16 -4.28
N ALA A 195 -1.02 8.63 -5.07
CA ALA A 195 -1.24 10.06 -5.29
C ALA A 195 -1.64 10.78 -3.99
N ILE A 196 -2.51 10.18 -3.18
CA ILE A 196 -2.91 10.75 -1.88
C ILE A 196 -1.70 10.92 -0.96
N TYR A 197 -0.86 9.90 -0.82
CA TYR A 197 0.36 9.99 0.00
C TYR A 197 1.35 11.01 -0.55
N ALA A 198 1.51 11.13 -1.87
CA ALA A 198 2.34 12.14 -2.50
C ALA A 198 1.85 13.56 -2.19
N VAL A 199 0.53 13.80 -2.25
CA VAL A 199 -0.07 15.09 -1.89
C VAL A 199 0.11 15.40 -0.40
N ILE A 200 -0.13 14.42 0.48
CA ILE A 200 0.08 14.57 1.92
C ILE A 200 1.55 14.94 2.19
N PHE A 201 2.50 14.23 1.60
CA PHE A 201 3.92 14.50 1.75
C PHE A 201 4.29 15.90 1.26
N LEU A 202 3.79 16.32 0.09
CA LEU A 202 4.00 17.67 -0.44
C LEU A 202 3.49 18.74 0.51
N VAL A 203 2.29 18.58 1.04
CA VAL A 203 1.70 19.53 2.01
C VAL A 203 2.55 19.62 3.27
N ILE A 204 2.98 18.49 3.83
CA ILE A 204 3.82 18.47 5.03
C ILE A 204 5.19 19.11 4.75
N ALA A 205 5.81 18.83 3.60
CA ALA A 205 7.06 19.46 3.19
C ALA A 205 6.94 20.99 3.07
N LEU A 206 5.83 21.47 2.49
CA LEU A 206 5.55 22.90 2.40
C LEU A 206 5.33 23.54 3.77
N LEU A 207 4.60 22.88 4.67
CA LEU A 207 4.44 23.34 6.06
C LEU A 207 5.78 23.39 6.79
N GLY A 208 6.64 22.36 6.61
CA GLY A 208 7.99 22.35 7.15
C GLY A 208 8.86 23.52 6.62
N SER A 209 8.69 23.92 5.35
CA SER A 209 9.40 25.06 4.77
C SER A 209 9.04 26.40 5.41
N LEU A 210 7.86 26.53 6.01
CA LEU A 210 7.47 27.74 6.74
C LEU A 210 8.40 28.02 7.92
N PHE A 211 8.95 26.98 8.53
CA PHE A 211 9.96 27.12 9.58
C PHE A 211 11.24 27.81 9.04
N SER A 212 11.69 27.40 7.84
CA SER A 212 12.81 28.04 7.14
C SER A 212 12.49 29.50 6.77
N VAL A 213 11.26 29.80 6.35
CA VAL A 213 10.79 31.17 6.08
C VAL A 213 10.87 32.04 7.34
N TRP A 214 10.47 31.52 8.48
CA TRP A 214 10.56 32.26 9.74
C TRP A 214 12.01 32.63 10.08
N THR A 215 12.96 31.73 9.83
CA THR A 215 14.40 32.00 10.00
C THR A 215 14.87 33.12 9.08
N VAL A 216 14.48 33.08 7.79
CA VAL A 216 14.80 34.13 6.79
C VAL A 216 14.26 35.48 7.23
N SER A 217 13.06 35.55 7.79
CA SER A 217 12.44 36.80 8.22
C SER A 217 13.22 37.50 9.33
N LYS A 218 13.92 36.74 10.18
CA LYS A 218 14.72 37.23 11.32
C LYS A 218 16.15 37.66 10.97
N ILE A 219 16.61 37.47 9.73
CA ILE A 219 17.95 37.87 9.30
C ILE A 219 18.07 39.38 9.39
N ASP A 220 19.04 39.85 10.18
CA ASP A 220 19.42 41.27 10.28
C ASP A 220 20.43 41.59 9.15
N PRO A 221 20.09 42.50 8.23
CA PRO A 221 20.99 42.86 7.12
C PRO A 221 22.35 43.38 7.59
N LEU A 222 22.40 44.12 8.72
CA LEU A 222 23.62 44.71 9.25
C LEU A 222 24.59 43.62 9.76
N LYS A 223 24.06 42.59 10.44
CA LYS A 223 24.88 41.47 10.92
C LYS A 223 25.33 40.55 9.80
N ALA A 224 24.57 40.45 8.71
CA ALA A 224 24.93 39.60 7.59
C ALA A 224 26.05 40.15 6.71
N ILE A 225 26.30 41.50 6.76
CA ILE A 225 27.31 42.18 5.92
C ILE A 225 28.55 42.52 6.73
N GLY A 226 28.44 42.64 8.07
CA GLY A 226 29.51 43.17 8.93
C GLY A 226 30.06 42.15 9.94
N GLY A 227 29.76 40.86 9.80
CA GLY A 227 30.25 39.77 10.68
C GLY A 227 31.57 39.21 10.26
#